data_783597b4fa88674d13b32313eda560bd
#
_entry.id   783597b4fa88674d13b32313eda560bd
#
_cell.length_a   1.000
_cell.length_b   1.000
_cell.length_c   1.000
_cell.angle_alpha   90.00
_cell.angle_beta   90.00
_cell.angle_gamma   90.00
#
_symmetry.space_group_name_H-M   'P 1'
#
loop_
_entity.id
_entity.type
_entity.pdbx_description
1 polymer ?
#
loop_
_entity_poly.entity_id
_entity_poly.type
_entity_poly.pdbx_seq_one_letter_code
_entity_poly.pdbx_strand_id
1 'polypeptide(L)'
;MTDAGFSDPESIRTTEILTRFNQTFLDHDPSALPELVADDCVIENTRPAPDGSRHEGKAACLQLWMGIAADPDIAFEAESITARGDRGEIRWRLRWGPGPADSVRGVNLMRVHDGRIVEAAGYVKGA
;
A
#
# COMPACT_ATOMS: atom_id res chain seq x y z
N MET A 1 22.57 6.29 8.93
CA MET A 1 22.04 5.98 8.45
C MET A 1 21.27 5.53 8.35
N THR A 2 21.04 5.49 8.30
CA THR A 2 20.47 4.92 8.16
C THR A 2 19.76 4.62 7.57
N ASP A 3 19.83 4.63 7.42
CA ASP A 3 18.85 4.47 6.92
C ASP A 3 18.41 3.46 6.17
N ALA A 4 17.91 3.00 6.52
CA ALA A 4 17.22 1.94 5.89
C ALA A 4 16.83 2.22 4.45
N GLY A 5 16.87 3.45 4.06
CA GLY A 5 16.54 3.85 2.70
C GLY A 5 17.77 4.18 1.88
N PHE A 6 17.58 4.23 0.58
CA PHE A 6 18.62 4.68 -0.34
C PHE A 6 18.37 6.15 -0.65
N SER A 7 19.43 6.91 -0.88
CA SER A 7 19.35 8.35 -1.09
C SER A 7 19.50 8.76 -2.55
N ASP A 8 19.52 7.82 -3.48
CA ASP A 8 19.52 8.16 -4.90
C ASP A 8 18.15 8.74 -5.33
N PRO A 9 18.11 9.55 -6.38
CA PRO A 9 16.86 10.23 -6.77
C PRO A 9 15.69 9.31 -7.03
N GLU A 10 15.91 8.15 -7.63
CA GLU A 10 14.83 7.22 -7.91
C GLU A 10 14.24 6.65 -6.62
N SER A 11 15.11 6.22 -5.70
CA SER A 11 14.65 5.66 -4.42
C SER A 11 13.89 6.71 -3.60
N ILE A 12 14.36 7.96 -3.60
CA ILE A 12 13.69 9.06 -2.92
C ILE A 12 12.30 9.28 -3.51
N ARG A 13 12.21 9.31 -4.83
CA ARG A 13 10.94 9.52 -5.52
C ARG A 13 9.95 8.39 -5.22
N THR A 14 10.42 7.15 -5.25
CA THR A 14 9.60 6.00 -4.91
C THR A 14 9.09 6.10 -3.47
N THR A 15 9.97 6.46 -2.53
CA THR A 15 9.58 6.66 -1.14
C THR A 15 8.49 7.72 -1.02
N GLU A 16 8.60 8.83 -1.73
CA GLU A 16 7.60 9.90 -1.71
C GLU A 16 6.24 9.42 -2.24
N ILE A 17 6.24 8.66 -3.33
CA ILE A 17 5.01 8.11 -3.91
C ILE A 17 4.34 7.15 -2.91
N LEU A 18 5.10 6.24 -2.33
CA LEU A 18 4.57 5.28 -1.36
C LEU A 18 4.09 5.97 -0.10
N THR A 19 4.76 7.02 0.34
CA THR A 19 4.34 7.80 1.50
C THR A 19 3.00 8.50 1.23
N ARG A 20 2.85 9.12 0.07
CA ARG A 20 1.57 9.74 -0.32
C ARG A 20 0.47 8.70 -0.42
N PHE A 21 0.76 7.57 -1.03
CA PHE A 21 -0.19 6.46 -1.14
C PHE A 21 -0.66 6.01 0.25
N ASN A 22 0.30 5.74 1.15
CA ASN A 22 -0.04 5.26 2.48
C ASN A 22 -0.85 6.28 3.28
N GLN A 23 -0.57 7.57 3.09
CA GLN A 23 -1.27 8.64 3.80
C GLN A 23 -2.77 8.64 3.50
N THR A 24 -3.19 8.24 2.29
CA THR A 24 -4.61 8.16 1.95
C THR A 24 -5.37 7.20 2.88
N PHE A 25 -4.73 6.11 3.26
CA PHE A 25 -5.33 5.13 4.16
C PHE A 25 -5.30 5.59 5.62
N LEU A 26 -4.22 6.26 6.02
CA LEU A 26 -4.13 6.80 7.38
C LEU A 26 -5.18 7.88 7.62
N ASP A 27 -5.47 8.68 6.61
CA ASP A 27 -6.40 9.81 6.71
C ASP A 27 -7.84 9.46 6.32
N HIS A 28 -8.08 8.23 5.87
CA HIS A 28 -9.38 7.84 5.30
C HIS A 28 -9.82 8.78 4.17
N ASP A 29 -8.86 9.20 3.35
CA ASP A 29 -9.11 10.15 2.27
C ASP A 29 -8.56 9.62 0.96
N PRO A 30 -9.41 9.01 0.11
CA PRO A 30 -8.96 8.40 -1.13
C PRO A 30 -8.72 9.38 -2.28
N SER A 31 -8.90 10.68 -2.07
CA SER A 31 -8.95 11.65 -3.16
C SER A 31 -7.67 11.71 -4.00
N ALA A 32 -6.50 11.39 -3.42
CA ALA A 32 -5.23 11.43 -4.15
C ALA A 32 -4.94 10.15 -4.95
N LEU A 33 -5.67 9.07 -4.71
CA LEU A 33 -5.38 7.78 -5.34
C LEU A 33 -5.40 7.80 -6.88
N PRO A 34 -6.35 8.50 -7.54
CA PRO A 34 -6.33 8.51 -9.02
C PRO A 34 -5.04 9.04 -9.63
N GLU A 35 -4.34 9.95 -8.94
CA GLU A 35 -3.07 10.48 -9.42
C GLU A 35 -1.91 9.51 -9.20
N LEU A 36 -2.05 8.60 -8.25
CA LEU A 36 -0.98 7.72 -7.81
C LEU A 36 -1.01 6.36 -8.48
N VAL A 37 -2.09 6.00 -9.15
CA VAL A 37 -2.30 4.66 -9.72
C VAL A 37 -2.15 4.71 -11.23
N ALA A 38 -1.28 3.86 -11.78
CA ALA A 38 -1.05 3.78 -13.22
C ALA A 38 -2.21 3.10 -13.94
N ASP A 39 -2.36 3.40 -15.23
CA ASP A 39 -3.42 2.80 -16.05
C ASP A 39 -3.33 1.28 -16.13
N ASP A 40 -2.11 0.74 -16.08
CA ASP A 40 -1.85 -0.69 -16.18
C ASP A 40 -1.53 -1.33 -14.82
N CYS A 41 -1.90 -0.70 -13.73
CA CYS A 41 -1.63 -1.20 -12.39
C CYS A 41 -2.27 -2.57 -12.15
N VAL A 42 -1.54 -3.43 -11.43
CA VAL A 42 -2.02 -4.74 -11.01
C VAL A 42 -1.84 -4.87 -9.51
N ILE A 43 -2.89 -5.26 -8.82
CA ILE A 43 -2.86 -5.52 -7.38
C ILE A 43 -3.15 -6.99 -7.12
N GLU A 44 -2.39 -7.58 -6.20
CA GLU A 44 -2.74 -8.85 -5.57
C GLU A 44 -3.05 -8.54 -4.11
N ASN A 45 -4.33 -8.64 -3.76
CA ASN A 45 -4.80 -8.31 -2.43
C ASN A 45 -4.69 -9.51 -1.50
N THR A 46 -4.73 -9.27 -0.19
CA THR A 46 -4.53 -10.30 0.82
C THR A 46 -5.68 -11.30 0.93
N ARG A 47 -6.88 -10.92 0.50
CA ARG A 47 -8.07 -11.76 0.62
C ARG A 47 -8.64 -12.11 -0.74
N PRO A 48 -9.28 -13.29 -0.86
CA PRO A 48 -9.42 -14.34 0.16
C PRO A 48 -8.16 -15.20 0.25
N ALA A 49 -7.98 -15.84 1.39
CA ALA A 49 -6.90 -16.83 1.53
C ALA A 49 -7.19 -18.01 0.61
N PRO A 50 -6.16 -18.74 0.11
CA PRO A 50 -4.74 -18.57 0.40
C PRO A 50 -4.04 -17.53 -0.49
N ASP A 51 -4.53 -17.24 -1.68
CA ASP A 51 -3.76 -16.50 -2.68
C ASP A 51 -4.24 -15.06 -2.89
N GLY A 52 -5.35 -14.69 -2.26
CA GLY A 52 -5.90 -13.36 -2.43
C GLY A 52 -6.70 -13.20 -3.72
N SER A 53 -6.94 -11.96 -4.09
CA SER A 53 -7.64 -11.60 -5.31
C SER A 53 -6.74 -10.72 -6.17
N ARG A 54 -6.91 -10.83 -7.49
CA ARG A 54 -6.12 -10.06 -8.46
C ARG A 54 -7.00 -9.01 -9.10
N HIS A 55 -6.49 -7.77 -9.16
CA HIS A 55 -7.19 -6.65 -9.74
C HIS A 55 -6.31 -6.03 -10.82
N GLU A 56 -6.79 -5.94 -12.04
CA GLU A 56 -5.99 -5.47 -13.18
C GLU A 56 -6.62 -4.22 -13.78
N GLY A 57 -5.77 -3.22 -14.02
CA GLY A 57 -6.18 -1.95 -14.59
C GLY A 57 -6.55 -0.92 -13.54
N LYS A 58 -6.48 0.35 -13.93
CA LYS A 58 -6.68 1.46 -13.00
C LYS A 58 -8.06 1.45 -12.35
N ALA A 59 -9.11 1.20 -13.14
CA ALA A 59 -10.47 1.23 -12.61
C ALA A 59 -10.68 0.19 -11.50
N ALA A 60 -10.22 -1.05 -11.73
CA ALA A 60 -10.35 -2.12 -10.75
C ALA A 60 -9.51 -1.84 -9.51
N CYS A 61 -8.28 -1.34 -9.70
CA CYS A 61 -7.39 -1.02 -8.59
C CYS A 61 -7.95 0.12 -7.75
N LEU A 62 -8.49 1.16 -8.37
CA LEU A 62 -9.10 2.27 -7.65
C LEU A 62 -10.34 1.81 -6.88
N GLN A 63 -11.16 0.95 -7.47
CA GLN A 63 -12.35 0.44 -6.79
C GLN A 63 -11.95 -0.26 -5.48
N LEU A 64 -10.91 -1.10 -5.53
CA LEU A 64 -10.43 -1.80 -4.34
C LEU A 64 -9.87 -0.80 -3.31
N TRP A 65 -8.89 0.00 -3.71
CA TRP A 65 -8.17 0.85 -2.75
C TRP A 65 -9.02 1.99 -2.21
N MET A 66 -9.87 2.60 -3.02
CA MET A 66 -10.75 3.68 -2.55
C MET A 66 -11.76 3.15 -1.53
N GLY A 67 -12.27 1.94 -1.74
CA GLY A 67 -13.16 1.30 -0.76
C GLY A 67 -12.46 1.05 0.58
N ILE A 68 -11.23 0.56 0.54
CA ILE A 68 -10.46 0.31 1.76
C ILE A 68 -10.13 1.63 2.47
N ALA A 69 -9.65 2.63 1.72
CA ALA A 69 -9.27 3.91 2.31
C ALA A 69 -10.45 4.60 2.98
N ALA A 70 -11.63 4.51 2.37
CA ALA A 70 -12.83 5.18 2.87
C ALA A 70 -13.53 4.44 4.02
N ASP A 71 -13.16 3.20 4.30
CA ASP A 71 -13.83 2.39 5.31
C ASP A 71 -13.56 2.94 6.72
N PRO A 72 -14.59 3.44 7.43
CA PRO A 72 -14.39 4.02 8.76
C PRO A 72 -14.22 2.98 9.86
N ASP A 73 -14.46 1.70 9.56
CA ASP A 73 -14.42 0.63 10.56
C ASP A 73 -13.03 0.04 10.72
N ILE A 74 -12.08 0.47 9.91
CA ILE A 74 -10.71 -0.02 9.99
C ILE A 74 -9.74 1.16 10.12
N ALA A 75 -8.58 0.90 10.71
CA ALA A 75 -7.53 1.90 10.86
C ALA A 75 -6.19 1.25 10.56
N PHE A 76 -5.38 1.96 9.79
CA PHE A 76 -4.01 1.51 9.49
C PHE A 76 -3.00 2.28 10.31
N GLU A 77 -1.92 1.59 10.68
CA GLU A 77 -0.73 2.18 11.28
C GLU A 77 0.44 1.84 10.37
N ALA A 78 1.21 2.83 9.98
CA ALA A 78 2.43 2.59 9.22
C ALA A 78 3.54 2.19 10.17
N GLU A 79 4.23 1.09 9.89
CA GLU A 79 5.39 0.67 10.66
C GLU A 79 6.68 1.15 10.00
N SER A 80 6.79 1.01 8.68
CA SER A 80 7.93 1.51 7.94
C SER A 80 7.60 1.58 6.46
N ILE A 81 8.30 2.48 5.78
CA ILE A 81 8.27 2.59 4.32
C ILE A 81 9.72 2.65 3.86
N THR A 82 10.12 1.70 3.02
CA THR A 82 11.48 1.65 2.46
C THR A 82 11.41 1.44 0.96
N ALA A 83 12.37 2.00 0.25
CA ALA A 83 12.43 1.86 -1.21
C ALA A 83 13.85 1.74 -1.70
N ARG A 84 14.01 1.00 -2.79
CA ARG A 84 15.27 0.88 -3.51
C ARG A 84 14.95 0.90 -5.00
N GLY A 85 15.41 1.96 -5.69
CA GLY A 85 15.05 2.15 -7.07
C GLY A 85 13.55 2.32 -7.24
N ASP A 86 12.97 1.58 -8.14
CA ASP A 86 11.53 1.63 -8.42
C ASP A 86 10.70 0.69 -7.55
N ARG A 87 11.32 -0.02 -6.61
CA ARG A 87 10.63 -0.97 -5.74
C ARG A 87 10.66 -0.52 -4.30
N GLY A 88 9.55 -0.79 -3.58
CA GLY A 88 9.49 -0.45 -2.19
C GLY A 88 8.53 -1.34 -1.44
N GLU A 89 8.56 -1.19 -0.11
CA GLU A 89 7.63 -1.92 0.75
C GLU A 89 7.06 -1.00 1.81
N ILE A 90 5.81 -1.25 2.15
CA ILE A 90 5.12 -0.59 3.24
C ILE A 90 4.75 -1.67 4.23
N ARG A 91 5.28 -1.58 5.45
CA ARG A 91 4.87 -2.46 6.56
C ARG A 91 3.81 -1.74 7.35
N TRP A 92 2.72 -2.46 7.64
CA TRP A 92 1.55 -1.85 8.26
C TRP A 92 0.88 -2.79 9.26
N ARG A 93 0.08 -2.18 10.14
CA ARG A 93 -0.88 -2.91 10.98
C ARG A 93 -2.27 -2.40 10.65
N LEU A 94 -3.18 -3.33 10.48
CA LEU A 94 -4.60 -3.03 10.24
C LEU A 94 -5.36 -3.40 11.51
N ARG A 95 -6.15 -2.46 12.03
CA ARG A 95 -6.98 -2.67 13.21
C ARG A 95 -8.45 -2.54 12.83
N TRP A 96 -9.28 -3.43 13.40
CA TRP A 96 -10.73 -3.36 13.22
C TRP A 96 -11.48 -3.36 14.55
N GLY A 97 -10.81 -3.31 15.68
CA GLY A 97 -11.40 -3.27 17.01
C GLY A 97 -10.38 -2.88 18.05
N PRO A 98 -10.80 -2.74 19.33
CA PRO A 98 -9.92 -2.25 20.39
C PRO A 98 -9.03 -3.31 21.03
N GLY A 99 -9.31 -4.59 20.80
CA GLY A 99 -8.55 -5.66 21.42
C GLY A 99 -7.24 -5.97 20.70
N PRO A 100 -6.27 -6.55 21.40
CA PRO A 100 -4.99 -6.92 20.75
C PRO A 100 -5.15 -7.95 19.65
N ALA A 101 -6.17 -8.81 19.72
CA ALA A 101 -6.46 -9.78 18.68
C ALA A 101 -7.23 -9.18 17.49
N ASP A 102 -7.66 -7.92 17.59
CA ASP A 102 -8.45 -7.26 16.56
C ASP A 102 -7.57 -6.52 15.57
N SER A 103 -6.43 -7.12 15.22
CA SER A 103 -5.50 -6.53 14.28
C SER A 103 -4.70 -7.61 13.58
N VAL A 104 -4.11 -7.20 12.44
CA VAL A 104 -3.18 -8.03 11.70
C VAL A 104 -2.06 -7.15 11.17
N ARG A 105 -0.85 -7.71 11.10
CA ARG A 105 0.28 -7.04 10.48
C ARG A 105 0.47 -7.55 9.07
N GLY A 106 0.93 -6.68 8.19
CA GLY A 106 1.20 -7.07 6.83
C GLY A 106 2.23 -6.21 6.16
N VAL A 107 2.48 -6.53 4.91
CA VAL A 107 3.42 -5.79 4.07
C VAL A 107 2.85 -5.73 2.66
N ASN A 108 2.99 -4.56 2.03
CA ASN A 108 2.77 -4.40 0.59
C ASN A 108 4.12 -4.28 -0.09
N LEU A 109 4.33 -5.13 -1.09
CA LEU A 109 5.50 -5.05 -1.97
C LEU A 109 5.04 -4.32 -3.23
N MET A 110 5.71 -3.21 -3.57
CA MET A 110 5.19 -2.30 -4.59
C MET A 110 6.27 -1.91 -5.60
N ARG A 111 5.82 -1.56 -6.79
CA ARG A 111 6.69 -1.01 -7.84
C ARG A 111 6.06 0.25 -8.41
N VAL A 112 6.90 1.24 -8.67
CA VAL A 112 6.51 2.55 -9.18
C VAL A 112 7.18 2.78 -10.53
N HIS A 113 6.44 3.38 -11.45
CA HIS A 113 6.97 3.77 -12.76
C HIS A 113 6.34 5.10 -13.18
N ASP A 114 7.16 6.03 -13.60
CA ASP A 114 6.72 7.38 -14.03
C ASP A 114 5.83 8.06 -12.98
N GLY A 115 6.21 7.93 -11.70
CA GLY A 115 5.51 8.59 -10.62
C GLY A 115 4.19 7.94 -10.21
N ARG A 116 3.90 6.74 -10.69
CA ARG A 116 2.65 6.04 -10.39
C ARG A 116 2.93 4.60 -10.03
N ILE A 117 2.03 4.03 -9.22
CA ILE A 117 2.12 2.65 -8.77
C ILE A 117 1.63 1.73 -9.89
N VAL A 118 2.48 0.78 -10.29
CA VAL A 118 2.17 -0.18 -11.36
C VAL A 118 1.94 -1.59 -10.83
N GLU A 119 2.48 -1.91 -9.64
CA GLU A 119 2.28 -3.22 -9.02
C GLU A 119 2.17 -3.06 -7.52
N ALA A 120 1.32 -3.88 -6.90
CA ALA A 120 1.26 -4.02 -5.46
C ALA A 120 0.83 -5.42 -5.11
N ALA A 121 1.57 -6.07 -4.20
CA ALA A 121 1.21 -7.38 -3.67
C ALA A 121 1.19 -7.31 -2.15
N GLY A 122 0.04 -7.64 -1.56
CA GLY A 122 -0.14 -7.58 -0.11
C GLY A 122 -0.03 -8.95 0.52
N TYR A 123 0.68 -9.02 1.65
CA TYR A 123 0.84 -10.24 2.43
C TYR A 123 0.54 -9.92 3.88
N VAL A 124 -0.07 -10.87 4.57
CA VAL A 124 -0.34 -10.72 6.01
C VAL A 124 0.46 -11.74 6.79
N LYS A 125 0.83 -11.36 8.02
CA LYS A 125 1.59 -12.21 8.92
C LYS A 125 0.64 -13.14 9.65
N GLY A 126 1.08 -14.39 9.77
CA GLY A 126 0.41 -15.36 10.59
C GLY A 126 -0.73 -16.07 9.91
N ALA A 127 -1.44 -16.82 10.65
CA ALA A 127 -2.55 -17.62 10.19
C ALA A 127 -3.76 -17.40 11.08
#